data_2d11a50f6ed0a757c5cb8f9c88625b27
#
_entry.id   2d11a50f6ed0a757c5cb8f9c88625b27
#
_cell.length_a   1.000
_cell.length_b   1.000
_cell.length_c   1.000
_cell.angle_alpha   90.00
_cell.angle_beta   90.00
_cell.angle_gamma   90.00
#
_symmetry.space_group_name_H-M   'P 1'
#
loop_
_entity.id
_entity.type
_entity.pdbx_description
1 polymer ?
#
loop_
_entity_poly.entity_id
_entity_poly.type
_entity_poly.pdbx_seq_one_letter_code
_entity_poly.pdbx_strand_id
1 'polypeptide(L)'
;ITNVYAHDNGFAGINVESDGQDAGGLEGSGGKTFRNLYIANCVAENNPGCPAVLDNHSGNGILIGGVTNGIIEYCEAMGNGWDMPREGNGPVGIWAYQSDSITIQYCYAHNNFTSEKGKDGGGFDFDGGMTNSVMQYNFSANNEGAGYGLFQYFEASVWKNNIIRNNISYNDGRKNGQAGFHIWIAKGAPETMSDCQIYENTVVNCYGHAASFEPGDYPGFNFRNNVFLLTGHSVSFANGRYSGATFAENQAWSTNRKVPLAFPEDKQAILTDPKIYLPEDDEELPKSLMEVKDMKFFKVN
;
A
#
# COMPACT_ATOMS: atom_id res chain seq x y z
N ILE A 1 -14.94 9.99 12.82
CA ILE A 1 -15.70 8.84 12.27
C ILE A 1 -15.24 7.62 13.05
N THR A 2 -16.15 7.01 13.81
CA THR A 2 -15.76 5.85 14.62
C THR A 2 -16.88 4.81 14.68
N ASN A 3 -16.48 3.52 14.74
CA ASN A 3 -17.39 2.40 14.89
C ASN A 3 -18.45 2.33 13.77
N VAL A 4 -18.04 2.53 12.53
CA VAL A 4 -18.88 2.44 11.35
C VAL A 4 -18.66 1.13 10.64
N TYR A 5 -19.72 0.44 10.27
CA TYR A 5 -19.72 -0.66 9.32
C TYR A 5 -20.37 -0.20 8.01
N ALA A 6 -19.56 -0.04 6.99
CA ALA A 6 -19.96 0.48 5.67
C ALA A 6 -19.79 -0.61 4.61
N HIS A 7 -20.90 -1.01 3.97
CA HIS A 7 -20.87 -2.10 2.99
C HIS A 7 -21.80 -1.85 1.81
N ASP A 8 -21.53 -2.56 0.72
CA ASP A 8 -22.37 -2.56 -0.49
C ASP A 8 -22.54 -1.16 -1.13
N ASN A 9 -21.53 -0.28 -0.95
CA ASN A 9 -21.55 1.05 -1.56
C ASN A 9 -20.80 1.05 -2.90
N GLY A 10 -21.31 1.81 -3.86
CA GLY A 10 -20.74 1.86 -5.20
C GLY A 10 -19.39 2.58 -5.25
N PHE A 11 -19.19 3.69 -4.55
CA PHE A 11 -17.95 4.47 -4.67
C PHE A 11 -16.91 4.11 -3.61
N ALA A 12 -17.27 4.16 -2.36
CA ALA A 12 -16.42 3.82 -1.23
C ALA A 12 -17.24 3.47 0.01
N GLY A 13 -16.67 2.69 0.93
CA GLY A 13 -17.26 2.46 2.24
C GLY A 13 -17.24 3.75 3.09
N ILE A 14 -16.06 4.35 3.24
CA ILE A 14 -15.87 5.65 3.89
C ILE A 14 -15.07 6.55 2.95
N ASN A 15 -15.62 7.73 2.66
CA ASN A 15 -14.98 8.70 1.80
C ASN A 15 -14.93 10.08 2.48
N VAL A 16 -13.74 10.68 2.53
CA VAL A 16 -13.52 12.06 3.00
C VAL A 16 -12.63 12.74 1.98
N GLU A 17 -13.23 13.39 1.03
CA GLU A 17 -12.53 14.18 0.01
C GLU A 17 -13.31 15.43 -0.36
N SER A 18 -12.61 16.46 -0.82
CA SER A 18 -13.27 17.62 -1.42
C SER A 18 -13.74 17.29 -2.83
N ASP A 19 -14.81 17.90 -3.27
CA ASP A 19 -15.41 17.72 -4.61
C ASP A 19 -14.55 18.24 -5.77
N GLY A 20 -13.26 18.44 -5.53
CA GLY A 20 -12.27 18.82 -6.54
C GLY A 20 -12.29 20.31 -6.95
N GLN A 21 -13.34 21.04 -6.64
CA GLN A 21 -13.41 22.49 -6.95
C GLN A 21 -12.54 23.32 -5.99
N ASP A 22 -12.40 22.88 -4.75
CA ASP A 22 -11.55 23.54 -3.75
C ASP A 22 -10.10 23.01 -3.73
N ALA A 23 -9.82 21.89 -4.40
CA ALA A 23 -8.46 21.35 -4.52
C ALA A 23 -7.53 22.28 -5.32
N GLY A 24 -8.07 23.18 -6.13
CA GLY A 24 -7.33 24.16 -6.92
C GLY A 24 -7.28 25.58 -6.33
N GLY A 25 -7.81 25.81 -5.16
CA GLY A 25 -8.08 27.17 -4.67
C GLY A 25 -6.90 27.97 -4.12
N LEU A 26 -5.73 27.36 -3.91
CA LEU A 26 -4.51 28.07 -3.52
C LEU A 26 -3.33 27.46 -4.27
N GLU A 27 -2.76 28.22 -5.20
CA GLU A 27 -1.53 27.83 -5.87
C GLU A 27 -0.48 27.38 -4.81
N GLY A 28 -0.07 26.13 -4.88
CA GLY A 28 0.94 25.53 -4.00
C GLY A 28 0.44 24.92 -2.69
N SER A 29 -0.85 24.94 -2.36
CA SER A 29 -1.36 24.36 -1.11
C SER A 29 -1.82 22.90 -1.25
N GLY A 30 -1.90 22.37 -2.45
CA GLY A 30 -2.43 21.02 -2.70
C GLY A 30 -3.86 20.81 -2.21
N GLY A 31 -4.68 21.87 -2.10
CA GLY A 31 -6.10 21.76 -1.80
C GLY A 31 -6.48 21.08 -0.47
N LYS A 32 -5.66 21.23 0.57
CA LYS A 32 -5.89 20.58 1.87
C LYS A 32 -7.01 21.29 2.62
N THR A 33 -8.21 20.79 2.47
CA THR A 33 -9.43 21.41 2.98
C THR A 33 -9.81 20.94 4.38
N PHE A 34 -9.54 19.67 4.68
CA PHE A 34 -9.92 19.06 5.96
C PHE A 34 -8.75 19.06 6.95
N ARG A 35 -9.07 19.16 8.24
CA ARG A 35 -8.07 19.15 9.30
C ARG A 35 -8.52 18.30 10.49
N ASN A 36 -7.53 17.68 11.15
CA ASN A 36 -7.74 16.91 12.37
C ASN A 36 -8.77 15.79 12.20
N LEU A 37 -8.62 14.99 11.14
CA LEU A 37 -9.47 13.84 10.86
C LEU A 37 -9.10 12.66 11.73
N TYR A 38 -10.08 12.01 12.33
CA TYR A 38 -9.90 10.76 13.05
C TYR A 38 -10.92 9.72 12.58
N ILE A 39 -10.42 8.59 12.07
CA ILE A 39 -11.22 7.44 11.64
C ILE A 39 -10.70 6.22 12.41
N ALA A 40 -11.57 5.56 13.17
CA ALA A 40 -11.16 4.41 13.96
C ALA A 40 -12.25 3.38 14.17
N ASN A 41 -11.84 2.11 14.33
CA ASN A 41 -12.71 0.97 14.58
C ASN A 41 -13.84 0.86 13.52
N CYS A 42 -13.49 1.10 12.27
CA CYS A 42 -14.43 1.05 11.15
C CYS A 42 -14.14 -0.16 10.26
N VAL A 43 -15.19 -0.70 9.65
CA VAL A 43 -15.10 -1.77 8.67
C VAL A 43 -15.70 -1.30 7.35
N ALA A 44 -14.97 -1.44 6.27
CA ALA A 44 -15.41 -1.19 4.91
C ALA A 44 -15.38 -2.52 4.12
N GLU A 45 -16.55 -3.11 3.94
CA GLU A 45 -16.67 -4.46 3.38
C GLU A 45 -17.51 -4.47 2.11
N ASN A 46 -17.06 -5.26 1.12
CA ASN A 46 -17.87 -5.58 -0.07
C ASN A 46 -18.45 -4.34 -0.77
N ASN A 47 -17.67 -3.27 -0.89
CA ASN A 47 -18.05 -2.12 -1.70
C ASN A 47 -17.67 -2.40 -3.16
N PRO A 48 -18.60 -2.84 -4.02
CA PRO A 48 -18.25 -3.46 -5.30
C PRO A 48 -17.59 -2.51 -6.29
N GLY A 49 -17.99 -1.30 -6.30
CA GLY A 49 -17.71 -0.33 -7.34
C GLY A 49 -18.99 0.12 -8.05
N CYS A 50 -18.84 1.01 -8.99
CA CYS A 50 -19.93 1.53 -9.81
C CYS A 50 -19.63 1.29 -11.30
N PRO A 51 -20.25 0.28 -11.95
CA PRO A 51 -19.96 -0.06 -13.33
C PRO A 51 -20.23 1.07 -14.35
N ALA A 52 -21.00 2.06 -13.97
CA ALA A 52 -21.28 3.23 -14.82
C ALA A 52 -20.18 4.31 -14.76
N VAL A 53 -19.28 4.26 -13.75
CA VAL A 53 -18.18 5.20 -13.59
C VAL A 53 -16.94 4.64 -14.27
N LEU A 54 -16.60 5.19 -15.43
CA LEU A 54 -15.46 4.74 -16.25
C LEU A 54 -14.32 5.74 -16.32
N ASP A 55 -14.52 6.94 -15.83
CA ASP A 55 -13.56 8.05 -15.83
C ASP A 55 -12.85 8.23 -14.47
N ASN A 56 -13.32 7.56 -13.43
CA ASN A 56 -12.70 7.55 -12.11
C ASN A 56 -12.74 6.14 -11.49
N HIS A 57 -11.94 5.91 -10.43
CA HIS A 57 -12.02 4.70 -9.63
C HIS A 57 -13.34 4.66 -8.83
N SER A 58 -13.74 3.47 -8.44
CA SER A 58 -14.88 3.22 -7.53
C SER A 58 -14.69 1.89 -6.82
N GLY A 59 -15.43 1.61 -5.76
CA GLY A 59 -15.26 0.39 -4.98
C GLY A 59 -14.12 0.45 -3.98
N ASN A 60 -13.84 1.62 -3.43
CA ASN A 60 -12.81 1.78 -2.40
C ASN A 60 -13.31 1.32 -1.02
N GLY A 61 -12.40 0.93 -0.15
CA GLY A 61 -12.73 0.71 1.25
C GLY A 61 -12.81 2.04 2.02
N ILE A 62 -11.69 2.58 2.47
CA ILE A 62 -11.58 3.86 3.19
C ILE A 62 -10.63 4.78 2.41
N LEU A 63 -11.17 5.91 1.97
CA LEU A 63 -10.47 6.89 1.15
C LEU A 63 -10.48 8.25 1.83
N ILE A 64 -9.30 8.88 1.91
CA ILE A 64 -9.20 10.29 2.34
C ILE A 64 -8.37 11.10 1.35
N GLY A 65 -8.81 12.31 1.06
CA GLY A 65 -8.12 13.26 0.19
C GLY A 65 -8.19 14.69 0.72
N GLY A 66 -7.10 15.45 0.55
CA GLY A 66 -7.05 16.85 0.97
C GLY A 66 -7.09 17.07 2.49
N VAL A 67 -6.47 16.19 3.27
CA VAL A 67 -6.48 16.23 4.74
C VAL A 67 -5.13 16.68 5.29
N THR A 68 -5.14 17.54 6.31
CA THR A 68 -3.97 17.86 7.14
C THR A 68 -4.20 17.38 8.57
N ASN A 69 -3.25 16.60 9.10
CA ASN A 69 -3.32 16.00 10.42
C ASN A 69 -4.49 15.02 10.54
N GLY A 70 -4.27 13.79 10.14
CA GLY A 70 -5.27 12.73 10.15
C GLY A 70 -4.73 11.41 10.71
N ILE A 71 -5.61 10.65 11.35
CA ILE A 71 -5.30 9.29 11.82
C ILE A 71 -6.39 8.35 11.34
N ILE A 72 -5.99 7.25 10.71
CA ILE A 72 -6.83 6.08 10.42
C ILE A 72 -6.23 4.92 11.19
N GLU A 73 -6.98 4.36 12.14
CA GLU A 73 -6.48 3.27 12.94
C GLU A 73 -7.55 2.25 13.34
N TYR A 74 -7.10 1.01 13.57
CA TYR A 74 -7.99 -0.08 13.94
C TYR A 74 -9.16 -0.26 12.97
N CYS A 75 -8.91 -0.08 11.68
CA CYS A 75 -9.89 -0.21 10.63
C CYS A 75 -9.62 -1.46 9.78
N GLU A 76 -10.68 -1.99 9.19
CA GLU A 76 -10.62 -3.13 8.30
C GLU A 76 -11.23 -2.79 6.94
N ALA A 77 -10.59 -3.23 5.84
CA ALA A 77 -11.12 -3.08 4.49
C ALA A 77 -10.97 -4.39 3.73
N MET A 78 -12.10 -4.99 3.34
CA MET A 78 -12.08 -6.31 2.71
C MET A 78 -13.12 -6.45 1.60
N GLY A 79 -12.77 -7.23 0.57
CA GLY A 79 -13.71 -7.60 -0.49
C GLY A 79 -14.17 -6.43 -1.37
N ASN A 80 -13.45 -5.31 -1.39
CA ASN A 80 -13.85 -4.12 -2.13
C ASN A 80 -13.36 -4.17 -3.59
N GLY A 81 -14.05 -3.51 -4.52
CA GLY A 81 -13.55 -3.19 -5.87
C GLY A 81 -13.78 -4.24 -6.95
N TRP A 82 -14.60 -5.25 -6.72
CA TRP A 82 -14.77 -6.35 -7.67
C TRP A 82 -15.67 -6.04 -8.88
N ASP A 83 -16.47 -4.99 -8.86
CA ASP A 83 -17.37 -4.56 -9.95
C ASP A 83 -17.07 -3.13 -10.44
N MET A 84 -15.81 -2.89 -10.75
CA MET A 84 -15.31 -1.61 -11.27
C MET A 84 -14.63 -1.84 -12.63
N PRO A 85 -15.35 -1.80 -13.77
CA PRO A 85 -14.83 -2.22 -15.07
C PRO A 85 -13.90 -1.20 -15.76
N ARG A 86 -13.55 -0.12 -15.10
CA ARG A 86 -12.63 0.88 -15.63
C ARG A 86 -11.28 0.29 -16.05
N GLU A 87 -10.70 0.83 -17.13
CA GLU A 87 -9.30 0.63 -17.47
C GLU A 87 -8.42 1.70 -16.82
N GLY A 88 -7.37 1.32 -16.11
CA GLY A 88 -6.46 2.27 -15.44
C GLY A 88 -6.52 2.16 -13.92
N ASN A 89 -6.37 3.30 -13.22
CA ASN A 89 -6.35 3.31 -11.75
C ASN A 89 -7.64 2.74 -11.16
N GLY A 90 -7.49 1.98 -10.11
CA GLY A 90 -8.54 1.20 -9.49
C GLY A 90 -8.74 1.53 -8.00
N PRO A 91 -9.60 0.77 -7.34
CA PRO A 91 -9.87 0.94 -5.92
C PRO A 91 -8.72 0.41 -5.06
N VAL A 92 -8.67 0.90 -3.82
CA VAL A 92 -7.75 0.41 -2.79
C VAL A 92 -8.49 0.25 -1.47
N GLY A 93 -8.03 -0.66 -0.62
CA GLY A 93 -8.63 -0.94 0.67
C GLY A 93 -8.63 0.28 1.60
N ILE A 94 -7.46 0.79 1.98
CA ILE A 94 -7.31 1.98 2.87
C ILE A 94 -6.22 2.88 2.31
N TRP A 95 -6.56 4.11 1.94
CA TRP A 95 -5.62 4.97 1.27
C TRP A 95 -5.84 6.47 1.42
N ALA A 96 -4.80 7.23 1.10
CA ALA A 96 -4.78 8.67 1.20
C ALA A 96 -4.06 9.31 0.00
N TYR A 97 -4.51 10.50 -0.40
CA TYR A 97 -3.87 11.32 -1.43
C TYR A 97 -3.94 12.80 -1.10
N GLN A 98 -3.09 13.64 -1.73
CA GLN A 98 -3.06 15.10 -1.55
C GLN A 98 -3.14 15.55 -0.09
N SER A 99 -2.51 14.82 0.82
CA SER A 99 -2.67 14.98 2.26
C SER A 99 -1.32 15.16 2.97
N ASP A 100 -1.35 15.69 4.18
CA ASP A 100 -0.18 15.99 4.98
C ASP A 100 -0.34 15.51 6.42
N SER A 101 0.72 14.96 6.99
CA SER A 101 0.72 14.52 8.39
C SER A 101 -0.38 13.49 8.68
N ILE A 102 -0.48 12.47 7.81
CA ILE A 102 -1.44 11.37 7.96
C ILE A 102 -0.74 10.18 8.60
N THR A 103 -1.41 9.54 9.54
CA THR A 103 -1.00 8.25 10.09
C THR A 103 -2.05 7.19 9.76
N ILE A 104 -1.64 6.11 9.06
CA ILE A 104 -2.44 4.90 8.88
C ILE A 104 -1.77 3.79 9.68
N GLN A 105 -2.46 3.27 10.70
CA GLN A 105 -1.86 2.30 11.60
C GLN A 105 -2.83 1.27 12.18
N TYR A 106 -2.31 0.09 12.52
CA TYR A 106 -3.06 -1.00 13.15
C TYR A 106 -4.33 -1.39 12.37
N CYS A 107 -4.26 -1.29 11.04
CA CYS A 107 -5.35 -1.61 10.14
C CYS A 107 -5.10 -2.95 9.44
N TYR A 108 -6.17 -3.57 8.96
CA TYR A 108 -6.13 -4.78 8.15
C TYR A 108 -6.84 -4.56 6.82
N ALA A 109 -6.13 -4.77 5.71
CA ALA A 109 -6.72 -4.67 4.38
C ALA A 109 -6.46 -5.97 3.61
N HIS A 110 -7.54 -6.66 3.19
CA HIS A 110 -7.38 -7.97 2.60
C HIS A 110 -8.45 -8.32 1.56
N ASN A 111 -8.08 -9.19 0.63
CA ASN A 111 -8.98 -9.68 -0.40
C ASN A 111 -9.68 -8.56 -1.19
N ASN A 112 -9.01 -7.42 -1.39
CA ASN A 112 -9.52 -6.36 -2.24
C ASN A 112 -9.19 -6.66 -3.71
N PHE A 113 -10.04 -6.18 -4.60
CA PHE A 113 -10.06 -6.54 -6.01
C PHE A 113 -9.85 -5.34 -6.90
N THR A 114 -9.60 -5.62 -8.17
CA THR A 114 -9.69 -4.68 -9.27
C THR A 114 -10.31 -5.36 -10.49
N SER A 115 -10.73 -4.59 -11.47
CA SER A 115 -11.25 -5.16 -12.72
C SER A 115 -10.18 -5.90 -13.51
N GLU A 116 -10.59 -6.62 -14.56
CA GLU A 116 -9.68 -7.36 -15.45
C GLU A 116 -8.61 -6.44 -16.07
N LYS A 117 -8.96 -5.22 -16.40
CA LYS A 117 -8.06 -4.22 -17.00
C LYS A 117 -7.72 -3.07 -16.05
N GLY A 118 -8.27 -3.08 -14.85
CA GLY A 118 -7.96 -2.14 -13.79
C GLY A 118 -6.56 -2.40 -13.25
N LYS A 119 -5.94 -1.35 -12.75
CA LYS A 119 -4.70 -1.45 -11.98
C LYS A 119 -5.01 -1.54 -10.50
N ASP A 120 -4.25 -1.17 -9.59
CA ASP A 120 -4.51 -1.16 -8.15
C ASP A 120 -5.28 -2.40 -7.64
N GLY A 121 -6.27 -2.25 -6.79
CA GLY A 121 -6.88 -3.36 -6.05
C GLY A 121 -6.04 -3.73 -4.83
N GLY A 122 -5.25 -2.76 -4.34
CA GLY A 122 -4.29 -2.95 -3.26
C GLY A 122 -4.88 -2.92 -1.87
N GLY A 123 -4.04 -3.23 -0.89
CA GLY A 123 -4.39 -3.11 0.53
C GLY A 123 -4.34 -1.66 1.01
N PHE A 124 -3.18 -1.05 0.89
CA PHE A 124 -2.89 0.31 1.36
C PHE A 124 -2.19 1.14 0.29
N ASP A 125 -2.41 2.48 0.34
CA ASP A 125 -1.75 3.37 -0.60
C ASP A 125 -1.52 4.77 -0.01
N PHE A 126 -0.33 5.32 -0.29
CA PHE A 126 -0.02 6.74 -0.24
C PHE A 126 0.13 7.24 -1.66
N ASP A 127 -0.98 7.73 -2.23
CA ASP A 127 -1.03 8.22 -3.60
C ASP A 127 -0.54 9.68 -3.69
N GLY A 128 -0.60 10.27 -4.85
CA GLY A 128 0.00 11.55 -5.17
C GLY A 128 -0.15 12.64 -4.14
N GLY A 129 0.90 13.42 -3.94
CA GLY A 129 0.88 14.58 -3.07
C GLY A 129 0.90 14.31 -1.56
N MET A 130 1.29 13.11 -1.14
CA MET A 130 1.44 12.77 0.28
C MET A 130 2.72 13.37 0.87
N THR A 131 2.59 14.03 2.03
CA THR A 131 3.74 14.59 2.74
C THR A 131 3.72 14.29 4.24
N ASN A 132 4.90 14.14 4.85
CA ASN A 132 5.09 14.02 6.30
C ASN A 132 4.22 12.95 6.97
N SER A 133 3.93 11.87 6.26
CA SER A 133 2.94 10.87 6.64
C SER A 133 3.58 9.54 7.03
N VAL A 134 2.86 8.75 7.81
CA VAL A 134 3.35 7.48 8.35
C VAL A 134 2.34 6.37 8.09
N MET A 135 2.80 5.26 7.52
CA MET A 135 2.05 4.02 7.37
C MET A 135 2.76 2.94 8.19
N GLN A 136 2.14 2.49 9.27
CA GLN A 136 2.83 1.61 10.22
C GLN A 136 1.92 0.59 10.90
N TYR A 137 2.50 -0.57 11.26
CA TYR A 137 1.80 -1.63 12.00
C TYR A 137 0.51 -2.11 11.32
N ASN A 138 0.46 -2.06 9.99
CA ASN A 138 -0.67 -2.55 9.23
C ASN A 138 -0.40 -3.96 8.70
N PHE A 139 -1.48 -4.68 8.48
CA PHE A 139 -1.44 -5.97 7.81
C PHE A 139 -2.20 -5.90 6.48
N SER A 140 -1.55 -6.32 5.42
CA SER A 140 -2.11 -6.45 4.07
C SER A 140 -2.04 -7.91 3.65
N ALA A 141 -3.14 -8.46 3.10
CA ALA A 141 -3.14 -9.86 2.69
C ALA A 141 -4.05 -10.13 1.49
N ASN A 142 -3.54 -10.92 0.55
CA ASN A 142 -4.31 -11.50 -0.55
C ASN A 142 -5.03 -10.46 -1.44
N ASN A 143 -4.53 -9.25 -1.52
CA ASN A 143 -5.07 -8.24 -2.42
C ASN A 143 -4.60 -8.47 -3.86
N GLU A 144 -5.44 -8.14 -4.83
CA GLU A 144 -5.07 -8.25 -6.25
C GLU A 144 -3.98 -7.25 -6.63
N GLY A 145 -3.98 -6.07 -6.04
CA GLY A 145 -2.94 -5.06 -6.18
C GLY A 145 -1.89 -5.11 -5.09
N ALA A 146 -1.12 -4.03 -4.97
CA ALA A 146 -0.02 -3.94 -4.03
C ALA A 146 -0.45 -4.07 -2.57
N GLY A 147 0.39 -4.67 -1.75
CA GLY A 147 0.21 -4.58 -0.30
C GLY A 147 0.28 -3.14 0.16
N TYR A 148 1.30 -2.43 -0.31
CA TYR A 148 1.57 -1.02 -0.03
C TYR A 148 1.95 -0.31 -1.32
N GLY A 149 1.03 0.52 -1.85
CA GLY A 149 1.25 1.40 -2.98
C GLY A 149 1.91 2.71 -2.55
N LEU A 150 2.88 3.17 -3.33
CA LEU A 150 3.49 4.49 -3.18
C LEU A 150 3.48 5.13 -4.56
N PHE A 151 2.54 6.02 -4.80
CA PHE A 151 2.23 6.46 -6.15
C PHE A 151 2.30 7.99 -6.28
N GLN A 152 2.64 8.45 -7.49
CA GLN A 152 2.62 9.86 -7.85
C GLN A 152 2.01 10.01 -9.24
N TYR A 153 0.79 10.48 -9.31
CA TYR A 153 0.12 10.74 -10.57
C TYR A 153 0.50 12.11 -11.17
N PHE A 154 0.16 12.35 -12.42
CA PHE A 154 0.68 13.45 -13.24
C PHE A 154 0.31 14.79 -12.65
N GLU A 155 -0.60 15.19 -12.06
CA GLU A 155 -0.93 16.54 -11.55
C GLU A 155 -0.92 16.62 -10.02
N ALA A 156 -0.36 15.59 -9.37
CA ALA A 156 -0.27 15.60 -7.93
C ALA A 156 0.73 16.66 -7.42
N SER A 157 0.47 17.18 -6.25
CA SER A 157 1.46 18.01 -5.53
C SER A 157 2.66 17.15 -5.07
N VAL A 158 3.68 17.78 -4.52
CA VAL A 158 4.91 17.11 -4.12
C VAL A 158 4.64 15.94 -3.15
N TRP A 159 5.32 14.81 -3.39
CA TRP A 159 5.29 13.62 -2.54
C TRP A 159 6.63 13.48 -1.82
N LYS A 160 6.67 13.63 -0.48
CA LYS A 160 7.93 13.56 0.25
C LYS A 160 7.79 13.38 1.77
N ASN A 161 8.90 13.02 2.40
CA ASN A 161 9.05 12.89 3.86
C ASN A 161 8.08 11.86 4.45
N ASN A 162 7.84 10.75 3.78
CA ASN A 162 6.95 9.71 4.26
C ASN A 162 7.72 8.54 4.90
N ILE A 163 7.07 7.84 5.81
CA ILE A 163 7.62 6.70 6.53
C ILE A 163 6.69 5.50 6.39
N ILE A 164 7.24 4.38 5.95
CA ILE A 164 6.53 3.10 5.82
C ILE A 164 7.27 2.07 6.66
N ARG A 165 6.70 1.66 7.78
CA ARG A 165 7.43 0.80 8.71
C ARG A 165 6.57 -0.20 9.47
N ASN A 166 7.21 -1.30 9.89
CA ASN A 166 6.57 -2.32 10.74
C ASN A 166 5.26 -2.86 10.15
N ASN A 167 5.16 -2.89 8.84
CA ASN A 167 4.00 -3.42 8.15
C ASN A 167 4.27 -4.85 7.66
N ILE A 168 3.20 -5.60 7.45
CA ILE A 168 3.24 -6.95 6.90
C ILE A 168 2.43 -6.97 5.61
N SER A 169 3.03 -7.51 4.53
CA SER A 169 2.34 -7.83 3.28
C SER A 169 2.43 -9.34 3.05
N TYR A 170 1.30 -9.99 2.86
CA TYR A 170 1.20 -11.41 2.59
C TYR A 170 0.43 -11.69 1.30
N ASN A 171 1.10 -12.27 0.31
CA ASN A 171 0.50 -12.69 -0.96
C ASN A 171 -0.25 -11.58 -1.73
N ASP A 172 0.15 -10.34 -1.57
CA ASP A 172 -0.36 -9.21 -2.34
C ASP A 172 0.28 -9.12 -3.73
N GLY A 173 -0.24 -8.24 -4.58
CA GLY A 173 0.26 -8.05 -5.94
C GLY A 173 -0.09 -9.21 -6.86
N ARG A 174 -1.26 -9.80 -6.70
CA ARG A 174 -1.70 -11.00 -7.42
C ARG A 174 -2.05 -10.73 -8.88
N LYS A 175 -2.25 -9.46 -9.24
CA LYS A 175 -2.53 -8.99 -10.62
C LYS A 175 -1.55 -7.90 -11.06
N ASN A 176 -1.50 -7.70 -12.36
CA ASN A 176 -0.87 -6.56 -13.05
C ASN A 176 0.62 -6.37 -12.76
N GLY A 177 1.34 -7.40 -12.31
CA GLY A 177 2.77 -7.31 -11.99
C GLY A 177 3.08 -6.44 -10.79
N GLN A 178 2.11 -6.17 -9.95
CA GLN A 178 2.31 -5.47 -8.69
C GLN A 178 2.99 -6.39 -7.65
N ALA A 179 3.28 -5.87 -6.48
CA ALA A 179 4.15 -6.51 -5.51
C ALA A 179 3.69 -6.24 -4.06
N GLY A 180 4.41 -6.76 -3.09
CA GLY A 180 4.23 -6.36 -1.69
C GLY A 180 4.38 -4.84 -1.52
N PHE A 181 5.44 -4.26 -2.10
CA PHE A 181 5.58 -2.82 -2.32
C PHE A 181 5.53 -2.52 -3.80
N HIS A 182 4.69 -1.59 -4.23
CA HIS A 182 4.68 -1.08 -5.61
C HIS A 182 4.89 0.42 -5.61
N ILE A 183 5.96 0.85 -6.27
CA ILE A 183 6.37 2.25 -6.33
C ILE A 183 6.26 2.74 -7.78
N TRP A 184 5.46 3.76 -8.00
CA TRP A 184 5.16 4.27 -9.31
C TRP A 184 5.13 5.79 -9.34
N ILE A 185 5.70 6.34 -10.40
CA ILE A 185 5.61 7.76 -10.74
C ILE A 185 5.11 7.90 -12.19
N ALA A 186 4.11 8.73 -12.40
CA ALA A 186 3.58 8.97 -13.74
C ALA A 186 4.64 9.57 -14.65
N LYS A 187 4.75 9.07 -15.87
CA LYS A 187 5.68 9.59 -16.85
C LYS A 187 5.42 11.08 -17.12
N GLY A 188 6.45 11.89 -16.89
CA GLY A 188 6.37 13.34 -17.08
C GLY A 188 5.64 14.07 -15.95
N ALA A 189 5.39 13.43 -14.81
CA ALA A 189 4.93 14.13 -13.63
C ALA A 189 5.90 15.27 -13.29
N PRO A 190 5.40 16.50 -13.08
CA PRO A 190 6.27 17.65 -12.79
C PRO A 190 6.90 17.53 -11.40
N GLU A 191 6.24 16.90 -10.47
CA GLU A 191 6.73 16.68 -9.12
C GLU A 191 7.24 15.25 -8.95
N THR A 192 8.39 15.13 -8.31
CA THR A 192 9.03 13.85 -8.01
C THR A 192 8.55 13.28 -6.68
N MET A 193 8.87 12.00 -6.47
CA MET A 193 8.77 11.37 -5.15
C MET A 193 10.15 11.41 -4.48
N SER A 194 10.23 11.82 -3.22
CA SER A 194 11.51 11.88 -2.51
C SER A 194 11.38 11.59 -1.01
N ASP A 195 12.52 11.33 -0.39
CA ASP A 195 12.68 11.27 1.07
C ASP A 195 11.68 10.31 1.75
N CYS A 196 11.66 9.05 1.32
CA CYS A 196 10.85 8.01 1.94
C CYS A 196 11.71 7.02 2.73
N GLN A 197 11.34 6.76 3.98
CA GLN A 197 11.98 5.75 4.81
C GLN A 197 11.12 4.48 4.87
N ILE A 198 11.62 3.37 4.35
CA ILE A 198 10.92 2.09 4.27
C ILE A 198 11.71 1.06 5.07
N TYR A 199 11.24 0.74 6.28
CA TYR A 199 12.03 -0.11 7.16
C TYR A 199 11.22 -1.00 8.09
N GLU A 200 11.86 -2.10 8.50
CA GLU A 200 11.27 -3.07 9.44
C GLU A 200 9.92 -3.62 8.93
N ASN A 201 9.74 -3.71 7.63
CA ASN A 201 8.57 -4.34 7.05
C ASN A 201 8.88 -5.80 6.70
N THR A 202 7.83 -6.62 6.71
CA THR A 202 7.91 -8.02 6.28
C THR A 202 7.02 -8.23 5.07
N VAL A 203 7.58 -8.72 3.99
CA VAL A 203 6.85 -9.11 2.77
C VAL A 203 6.99 -10.60 2.57
N VAL A 204 5.88 -11.30 2.49
CA VAL A 204 5.81 -12.70 2.11
C VAL A 204 5.00 -12.82 0.83
N ASN A 205 5.64 -13.23 -0.25
CA ASN A 205 4.96 -13.30 -1.55
C ASN A 205 5.27 -14.60 -2.28
N CYS A 206 4.21 -15.29 -2.73
CA CYS A 206 4.32 -16.49 -3.56
C CYS A 206 3.88 -16.27 -5.02
N TYR A 207 3.27 -15.13 -5.34
CA TYR A 207 2.71 -14.86 -6.67
C TYR A 207 3.53 -13.85 -7.47
N GLY A 208 4.10 -12.85 -6.83
CA GLY A 208 4.72 -11.73 -7.50
C GLY A 208 6.08 -11.34 -6.92
N HIS A 209 6.40 -10.09 -7.05
CA HIS A 209 7.65 -9.51 -6.57
C HIS A 209 7.53 -9.06 -5.12
N ALA A 210 8.66 -8.99 -4.41
CA ALA A 210 8.70 -8.39 -3.08
C ALA A 210 8.46 -6.88 -3.17
N ALA A 211 9.15 -6.23 -4.08
CA ALA A 211 8.95 -4.84 -4.44
C ALA A 211 9.03 -4.65 -5.95
N SER A 212 8.25 -3.73 -6.49
CA SER A 212 8.26 -3.35 -7.89
C SER A 212 8.43 -1.84 -8.00
N PHE A 213 9.45 -1.41 -8.75
CA PHE A 213 9.67 -0.02 -9.09
C PHE A 213 9.34 0.20 -10.56
N GLU A 214 8.45 1.12 -10.84
CA GLU A 214 8.35 1.66 -12.19
C GLU A 214 9.58 2.55 -12.48
N PRO A 215 9.97 2.70 -13.76
CA PRO A 215 11.12 3.51 -14.12
C PRO A 215 10.98 4.96 -13.66
N GLY A 216 11.90 5.42 -12.81
CA GLY A 216 11.86 6.77 -12.26
C GLY A 216 13.06 7.08 -11.37
N ASP A 217 13.10 8.33 -10.91
CA ASP A 217 14.06 8.80 -9.92
C ASP A 217 13.37 8.90 -8.55
N TYR A 218 13.96 8.25 -7.55
CA TYR A 218 13.44 8.14 -6.19
C TYR A 218 14.49 8.61 -5.17
N PRO A 219 14.91 9.87 -5.21
CA PRO A 219 15.95 10.38 -4.32
C PRO A 219 15.51 10.30 -2.87
N GLY A 220 16.38 9.76 -2.01
CA GLY A 220 16.11 9.64 -0.58
C GLY A 220 15.12 8.52 -0.20
N PHE A 221 14.76 7.64 -1.13
CA PHE A 221 14.08 6.39 -0.79
C PHE A 221 15.08 5.43 -0.16
N ASN A 222 14.88 5.08 1.10
CA ASN A 222 15.81 4.24 1.83
C ASN A 222 15.11 2.98 2.34
N PHE A 223 15.45 1.85 1.74
CA PHE A 223 15.00 0.53 2.18
C PHE A 223 16.02 -0.07 3.14
N ARG A 224 15.65 -0.25 4.41
CA ARG A 224 16.55 -0.82 5.41
C ARG A 224 15.84 -1.76 6.37
N ASN A 225 16.55 -2.80 6.80
CA ASN A 225 16.03 -3.76 7.78
C ASN A 225 14.66 -4.36 7.41
N ASN A 226 14.36 -4.49 6.12
CA ASN A 226 13.14 -5.18 5.68
C ASN A 226 13.43 -6.67 5.45
N VAL A 227 12.40 -7.49 5.66
CA VAL A 227 12.45 -8.92 5.38
C VAL A 227 11.55 -9.26 4.20
N PHE A 228 12.13 -9.93 3.21
CA PHE A 228 11.45 -10.40 2.00
C PHE A 228 11.52 -11.92 1.94
N LEU A 229 10.38 -12.58 2.15
CA LEU A 229 10.23 -14.03 2.09
C LEU A 229 9.47 -14.40 0.82
N LEU A 230 10.11 -15.18 -0.05
CA LEU A 230 9.54 -15.48 -1.35
C LEU A 230 9.44 -17.00 -1.53
N THR A 231 8.23 -17.45 -1.82
CA THR A 231 7.98 -18.85 -2.14
C THR A 231 8.22 -19.16 -3.63
N GLY A 232 8.22 -18.12 -4.48
CA GLY A 232 8.44 -18.22 -5.92
C GLY A 232 9.91 -18.31 -6.34
N HIS A 233 10.17 -18.26 -7.65
CA HIS A 233 11.49 -18.56 -8.23
C HIS A 233 12.46 -17.36 -8.29
N SER A 234 12.02 -16.14 -8.07
CA SER A 234 12.91 -14.97 -8.16
C SER A 234 12.54 -13.88 -7.17
N VAL A 235 13.56 -13.32 -6.52
CA VAL A 235 13.45 -11.94 -6.05
C VAL A 235 13.65 -11.10 -7.27
N SER A 236 12.67 -10.37 -7.65
CA SER A 236 12.94 -9.24 -8.48
C SER A 236 12.35 -8.01 -7.80
N PHE A 237 13.17 -7.02 -7.61
CA PHE A 237 12.72 -5.67 -7.77
C PHE A 237 12.41 -5.56 -9.26
N ALA A 238 11.14 -5.74 -9.63
CA ALA A 238 10.76 -5.71 -11.02
C ALA A 238 11.15 -4.33 -11.60
N ASN A 239 11.65 -4.39 -12.83
CA ASN A 239 11.99 -3.25 -13.68
C ASN A 239 13.30 -2.49 -13.40
N GLY A 240 13.99 -2.66 -12.26
CA GLY A 240 15.41 -2.29 -12.08
C GLY A 240 15.83 -0.85 -12.41
N ARG A 241 14.91 0.11 -12.47
CA ARG A 241 15.18 1.51 -12.77
C ARG A 241 14.66 2.41 -11.66
N TYR A 242 15.38 2.43 -10.57
CA TYR A 242 15.04 3.17 -9.34
C TYR A 242 16.22 4.04 -8.91
N SER A 243 16.61 4.95 -9.79
CA SER A 243 17.69 5.89 -9.52
C SER A 243 17.43 6.65 -8.21
N GLY A 244 18.47 6.81 -7.39
CA GLY A 244 18.41 7.54 -6.13
C GLY A 244 17.87 6.76 -4.91
N ALA A 245 17.31 5.56 -5.10
CA ALA A 245 16.96 4.69 -3.99
C ALA A 245 18.20 4.00 -3.41
N THR A 246 18.20 3.75 -2.10
CA THR A 246 19.26 3.05 -1.38
C THR A 246 18.74 1.87 -0.59
N PHE A 247 19.60 0.87 -0.41
CA PHE A 247 19.27 -0.39 0.25
C PHE A 247 20.35 -0.74 1.26
N ALA A 248 19.96 -1.06 2.49
CA ALA A 248 20.89 -1.45 3.55
C ALA A 248 20.25 -2.45 4.53
N GLU A 249 20.98 -3.49 4.87
CA GLU A 249 20.62 -4.47 5.91
C GLU A 249 19.24 -5.14 5.67
N ASN A 250 18.81 -5.24 4.41
CA ASN A 250 17.61 -5.98 4.10
C ASN A 250 17.93 -7.48 4.03
N GLN A 251 16.93 -8.30 4.30
CA GLN A 251 17.03 -9.74 4.31
C GLN A 251 16.07 -10.33 3.28
N ALA A 252 16.60 -11.03 2.29
CA ALA A 252 15.78 -11.70 1.28
C ALA A 252 16.05 -13.21 1.30
N TRP A 253 14.99 -14.00 1.43
CA TRP A 253 15.07 -15.44 1.62
C TRP A 253 14.07 -16.21 0.77
N SER A 254 14.55 -17.31 0.17
CA SER A 254 13.68 -18.27 -0.52
C SER A 254 13.18 -19.32 0.46
N THR A 255 11.90 -19.33 0.75
CA THR A 255 11.30 -20.32 1.65
C THR A 255 11.33 -21.73 1.07
N ASN A 256 11.17 -21.88 -0.26
CA ASN A 256 11.19 -23.18 -0.94
C ASN A 256 12.60 -23.76 -1.03
N ARG A 257 13.59 -22.95 -1.43
CA ARG A 257 14.97 -23.39 -1.62
C ARG A 257 15.81 -23.32 -0.35
N LYS A 258 15.31 -22.63 0.68
CA LYS A 258 16.00 -22.40 1.96
C LYS A 258 17.40 -21.80 1.77
N VAL A 259 17.49 -20.79 0.92
CA VAL A 259 18.72 -20.05 0.61
C VAL A 259 18.46 -18.55 0.59
N PRO A 260 19.48 -17.74 0.89
CA PRO A 260 19.38 -16.30 0.68
C PRO A 260 19.18 -15.99 -0.79
N LEU A 261 18.48 -14.92 -1.05
CA LEU A 261 18.25 -14.40 -2.39
C LEU A 261 19.11 -13.15 -2.62
N ALA A 262 19.61 -13.02 -3.85
CA ALA A 262 20.49 -11.91 -4.20
C ALA A 262 19.73 -10.58 -4.11
N PHE A 263 20.38 -9.63 -3.51
CA PHE A 263 19.93 -8.25 -3.38
C PHE A 263 21.07 -7.35 -3.88
N PRO A 264 21.25 -7.21 -5.19
CA PRO A 264 22.51 -6.71 -5.77
C PRO A 264 22.90 -5.31 -5.32
N GLU A 265 21.94 -4.47 -5.00
CA GLU A 265 22.15 -3.09 -4.57
C GLU A 265 22.36 -2.94 -3.06
N ASP A 266 22.09 -3.99 -2.29
CA ASP A 266 22.28 -4.00 -0.83
C ASP A 266 23.58 -4.72 -0.47
N LYS A 267 24.66 -3.96 -0.33
CA LYS A 267 25.97 -4.49 0.07
C LYS A 267 26.05 -4.97 1.51
N GLN A 268 25.05 -4.62 2.32
CA GLN A 268 24.92 -4.99 3.74
C GLN A 268 23.80 -6.02 3.94
N ALA A 269 23.31 -6.63 2.87
CA ALA A 269 22.21 -7.61 2.93
C ALA A 269 22.49 -8.73 3.93
N ILE A 270 21.50 -9.08 4.73
CA ILE A 270 21.59 -10.18 5.69
C ILE A 270 21.30 -11.50 4.97
N LEU A 271 22.27 -12.40 4.96
CA LEU A 271 22.23 -13.65 4.19
C LEU A 271 21.85 -14.88 5.04
N THR A 272 21.11 -14.70 6.10
CA THR A 272 20.66 -15.79 6.98
C THR A 272 19.14 -15.99 6.86
N ASP A 273 18.67 -17.17 7.29
CA ASP A 273 17.24 -17.43 7.41
C ASP A 273 16.63 -16.52 8.49
N PRO A 274 15.64 -15.70 8.18
CA PRO A 274 15.00 -14.81 9.16
C PRO A 274 14.19 -15.55 10.23
N LYS A 275 13.92 -16.85 10.03
CA LYS A 275 13.20 -17.72 10.97
C LYS A 275 11.84 -17.16 11.41
N ILE A 276 11.14 -16.60 10.47
CA ILE A 276 9.77 -16.13 10.68
C ILE A 276 8.82 -17.31 10.55
N TYR A 277 7.91 -17.44 11.49
CA TYR A 277 6.84 -18.41 11.40
C TYR A 277 5.80 -17.93 10.38
N LEU A 278 5.54 -18.77 9.38
CA LEU A 278 4.58 -18.50 8.31
C LEU A 278 3.35 -19.39 8.47
N PRO A 279 2.15 -18.94 8.04
CA PRO A 279 0.99 -19.80 7.94
C PRO A 279 1.25 -20.95 6.93
N GLU A 280 0.65 -22.10 7.16
CA GLU A 280 0.74 -23.22 6.24
C GLU A 280 -0.10 -22.99 4.98
N ASP A 281 -1.22 -22.32 5.15
CA ASP A 281 -2.11 -21.89 4.07
C ASP A 281 -2.88 -20.62 4.45
N ASP A 282 -3.71 -20.13 3.53
CA ASP A 282 -4.51 -18.91 3.73
C ASP A 282 -5.65 -19.09 4.75
N GLU A 283 -6.02 -20.33 5.10
CA GLU A 283 -7.07 -20.59 6.09
C GLU A 283 -6.63 -20.24 7.51
N GLU A 284 -5.32 -20.25 7.75
CA GLU A 284 -4.73 -19.84 9.03
C GLU A 284 -4.59 -18.32 9.20
N LEU A 285 -4.80 -17.55 8.14
CA LEU A 285 -4.75 -16.10 8.24
C LEU A 285 -5.89 -15.55 9.10
N PRO A 286 -5.66 -14.43 9.79
CA PRO A 286 -6.72 -13.72 10.48
C PRO A 286 -7.89 -13.43 9.56
N LYS A 287 -9.09 -13.73 10.00
CA LYS A 287 -10.33 -13.46 9.25
C LYS A 287 -10.91 -12.08 9.55
N SER A 288 -10.37 -11.42 10.56
CA SER A 288 -10.75 -10.06 10.95
C SER A 288 -9.60 -9.36 11.67
N LEU A 289 -9.71 -8.06 11.77
CA LEU A 289 -8.74 -7.24 12.51
C LEU A 289 -8.62 -7.65 13.99
N MET A 290 -9.67 -8.17 14.58
CA MET A 290 -9.61 -8.65 15.98
C MET A 290 -8.66 -9.83 16.13
N GLU A 291 -8.61 -10.71 15.16
CA GLU A 291 -7.71 -11.87 15.15
C GLU A 291 -6.25 -11.50 14.86
N VAL A 292 -6.01 -10.39 14.16
CA VAL A 292 -4.65 -9.90 13.88
C VAL A 292 -3.87 -9.64 15.17
N LYS A 293 -4.53 -9.19 16.23
CA LYS A 293 -3.89 -8.93 17.54
C LYS A 293 -3.28 -10.17 18.17
N ASP A 294 -3.88 -11.32 17.92
CA ASP A 294 -3.47 -12.61 18.47
C ASP A 294 -2.62 -13.44 17.49
N MET A 295 -2.32 -12.86 16.32
CA MET A 295 -1.58 -13.53 15.26
C MET A 295 -0.19 -13.94 15.72
N LYS A 296 0.15 -15.21 15.48
CA LYS A 296 1.46 -15.80 15.83
C LYS A 296 2.46 -15.73 14.67
N PHE A 297 1.96 -15.54 13.45
CA PHE A 297 2.78 -15.49 12.24
C PHE A 297 3.57 -14.18 12.13
N PHE A 298 4.57 -14.18 11.25
CA PHE A 298 5.41 -13.03 10.91
C PHE A 298 6.22 -12.43 12.06
N LYS A 299 6.29 -13.11 13.20
CA LYS A 299 7.18 -12.73 14.31
C LYS A 299 8.53 -13.39 14.12
N VAL A 300 9.60 -12.65 14.35
CA VAL A 300 10.95 -13.21 14.45
C VAL A 300 11.03 -14.00 15.75
N ASN A 301 11.50 -15.24 15.68
CA ASN A 301 11.73 -16.10 16.86
C ASN A 301 13.01 -15.69 17.61
#